data_960d972e5228e3fda969ade3b846374e
#
_entry.id   960d972e5228e3fda969ade3b846374e
#
_cell.length_a   1.000
_cell.length_b   1.000
_cell.length_c   1.000
_cell.angle_alpha   90.00
_cell.angle_beta   90.00
_cell.angle_gamma   90.00
#
_symmetry.space_group_name_H-M   'P 1'
#
loop_
_entity.id
_entity.type
_entity.pdbx_description
1 polymer ?
#
loop_
_entity_poly.entity_id
_entity_poly.type
_entity_poly.pdbx_seq_one_letter_code
_entity_poly.pdbx_strand_id
1 'polypeptide(L)'
;VGPETLLRYCNFLGSAGVFLCAIGNEMIITLLLALVPIALLIALGAALRRREFIAASFWPQAERLGYYILLPSLFFHGLATANLDGLPVLTMVGVLVLSTVMVAGFMVVFRHRLSVSAPAFTSIFQGGVRFNNYVGVSAAAGLFGSKGIALAAVANAAIVPTVNVLCVLVFARYCNPGLFSMRKLMQQLVFNPLIAACFFGILLQVTGWGIPGAIAPLFKALGQASLPLGLLCVGAALDFSAARKWLRPVMLSSLAKFVLMPLATLLACRALGLQGQAAIAALLFQALPTASSSYIMARQLGGDAPLMAGIIASQTLLAGFAFPVAVLCLAGWV
;
A
#
# COMPACT_ATOMS: atom_id res chain seq x y z
N VAL A 1 -31.80 6.60 2.47
CA VAL A 1 -32.08 7.57 1.43
C VAL A 1 -32.51 6.72 0.23
N GLY A 2 -33.77 6.82 -0.17
CA GLY A 2 -34.32 5.94 -1.24
C GLY A 2 -33.85 6.40 -2.64
N PRO A 3 -33.95 5.52 -3.64
CA PRO A 3 -33.47 5.79 -5.00
C PRO A 3 -34.13 7.02 -5.65
N GLU A 4 -35.32 7.40 -5.22
CA GLU A 4 -36.02 8.60 -5.73
C GLU A 4 -35.40 9.95 -5.27
N THR A 5 -34.73 9.99 -4.13
CA THR A 5 -34.05 11.19 -3.62
C THR A 5 -32.75 11.44 -4.37
N LEU A 6 -32.03 10.39 -4.75
CA LEU A 6 -30.83 10.48 -5.60
C LEU A 6 -31.17 10.94 -7.03
N LEU A 7 -32.26 10.46 -7.61
CA LEU A 7 -32.73 10.88 -8.94
C LEU A 7 -33.14 12.36 -8.98
N ARG A 8 -33.70 12.92 -7.90
CA ARG A 8 -34.03 14.36 -7.83
C ARG A 8 -32.79 15.25 -7.76
N TYR A 9 -31.71 14.82 -7.08
CA TYR A 9 -30.43 15.54 -7.06
C TYR A 9 -29.70 15.48 -8.41
N CYS A 10 -29.76 14.35 -9.11
CA CYS A 10 -29.17 14.19 -10.46
C CYS A 10 -29.89 15.06 -11.52
N ASN A 11 -31.21 15.21 -11.45
CA ASN A 11 -31.97 16.07 -12.36
C ASN A 11 -31.71 17.57 -12.19
N PHE A 12 -31.20 17.99 -11.02
CA PHE A 12 -30.83 19.39 -10.78
C PHE A 12 -29.49 19.78 -11.43
N LEU A 13 -28.62 18.81 -11.75
CA LEU A 13 -27.29 19.02 -12.34
C LEU A 13 -27.25 18.88 -13.87
N GLY A 14 -28.40 18.65 -14.52
CA GLY A 14 -28.49 18.47 -15.97
C GLY A 14 -27.88 17.15 -16.49
N SER A 15 -27.78 16.98 -17.82
CA SER A 15 -27.28 15.78 -18.47
C SER A 15 -25.84 15.39 -18.04
N ALA A 16 -25.01 16.37 -17.71
CA ALA A 16 -23.66 16.14 -17.17
C ALA A 16 -23.68 15.52 -15.77
N GLY A 17 -24.63 15.91 -14.92
CA GLY A 17 -24.79 15.36 -13.59
C GLY A 17 -25.25 13.91 -13.56
N VAL A 18 -26.15 13.54 -14.46
CA VAL A 18 -26.61 12.15 -14.63
C VAL A 18 -25.48 11.25 -15.15
N PHE A 19 -24.68 11.76 -16.07
CA PHE A 19 -23.51 11.06 -16.61
C PHE A 19 -22.40 10.87 -15.56
N LEU A 20 -22.09 11.89 -14.75
CA LEU A 20 -21.15 11.80 -13.65
C LEU A 20 -21.64 10.86 -12.52
N CYS A 21 -22.96 10.83 -12.25
CA CYS A 21 -23.55 9.92 -11.29
C CYS A 21 -23.53 8.46 -11.77
N ALA A 22 -23.74 8.21 -13.06
CA ALA A 22 -23.66 6.88 -13.65
C ALA A 22 -22.23 6.35 -13.69
N ILE A 23 -21.24 7.16 -14.09
CA ILE A 23 -19.81 6.81 -14.05
C ILE A 23 -19.36 6.56 -12.60
N GLY A 24 -19.83 7.39 -11.66
CA GLY A 24 -19.55 7.20 -10.23
C GLY A 24 -20.07 5.85 -9.72
N ASN A 25 -21.28 5.46 -10.06
CA ASN A 25 -21.87 4.19 -9.64
C ASN A 25 -21.15 2.97 -10.24
N GLU A 26 -20.81 2.98 -11.51
CA GLU A 26 -20.04 1.89 -12.14
C GLU A 26 -18.64 1.77 -11.54
N MET A 27 -17.98 2.89 -11.28
CA MET A 27 -16.67 2.90 -10.62
C MET A 27 -16.74 2.38 -9.19
N ILE A 28 -17.79 2.74 -8.43
CA ILE A 28 -18.03 2.23 -7.08
C ILE A 28 -18.23 0.71 -7.09
N ILE A 29 -19.10 0.22 -7.97
CA ILE A 29 -19.38 -1.23 -8.08
C ILE A 29 -18.10 -1.97 -8.47
N THR A 30 -17.36 -1.48 -9.46
CA THR A 30 -16.09 -2.08 -9.89
C THR A 30 -15.07 -2.11 -8.76
N LEU A 31 -14.95 -1.02 -8.00
CA LEU A 31 -14.06 -0.94 -6.84
C LEU A 31 -14.47 -1.93 -5.75
N LEU A 32 -15.76 -2.01 -5.41
CA LEU A 32 -16.28 -2.95 -4.41
C LEU A 32 -16.07 -4.40 -4.86
N LEU A 33 -16.38 -4.72 -6.11
CA LEU A 33 -16.16 -6.06 -6.67
C LEU A 33 -14.68 -6.45 -6.69
N ALA A 34 -13.78 -5.52 -6.94
CA ALA A 34 -12.33 -5.75 -6.86
C ALA A 34 -11.85 -5.99 -5.41
N LEU A 35 -12.52 -5.41 -4.42
CA LEU A 35 -12.16 -5.56 -3.00
C LEU A 35 -12.73 -6.83 -2.35
N VAL A 36 -13.83 -7.37 -2.84
CA VAL A 36 -14.46 -8.59 -2.27
C VAL A 36 -13.50 -9.77 -2.23
N PRO A 37 -12.81 -10.18 -3.31
CA PRO A 37 -11.84 -11.28 -3.26
C PRO A 37 -10.69 -11.01 -2.27
N ILE A 38 -10.24 -9.76 -2.17
CA ILE A 38 -9.20 -9.34 -1.21
C ILE A 38 -9.68 -9.56 0.22
N ALA A 39 -10.88 -9.09 0.54
CA ALA A 39 -11.48 -9.24 1.87
C ALA A 39 -11.70 -10.72 2.23
N LEU A 40 -12.18 -11.52 1.28
CA LEU A 40 -12.41 -12.96 1.47
C LEU A 40 -11.10 -13.72 1.73
N LEU A 41 -10.03 -13.43 1.00
CA LEU A 41 -8.72 -14.06 1.21
C LEU A 41 -8.12 -13.64 2.56
N ILE A 42 -8.24 -12.39 2.96
CA ILE A 42 -7.81 -11.92 4.30
C ILE A 42 -8.64 -12.62 5.39
N ALA A 43 -9.96 -12.70 5.24
CA ALA A 43 -10.83 -13.39 6.19
C ALA A 43 -10.51 -14.89 6.29
N LEU A 44 -10.25 -15.55 5.16
CA LEU A 44 -9.84 -16.95 5.11
C LEU A 44 -8.50 -17.16 5.83
N GLY A 45 -7.50 -16.31 5.59
CA GLY A 45 -6.20 -16.36 6.28
C GLY A 45 -6.35 -16.21 7.80
N ALA A 46 -7.18 -15.27 8.26
CA ALA A 46 -7.52 -15.10 9.66
C ALA A 46 -8.22 -16.33 10.26
N ALA A 47 -9.16 -16.93 9.52
CA ALA A 47 -9.87 -18.14 9.95
C ALA A 47 -8.94 -19.36 10.06
N LEU A 48 -8.08 -19.59 9.05
CA LEU A 48 -7.10 -20.68 9.06
C LEU A 48 -6.12 -20.56 10.23
N ARG A 49 -5.67 -19.34 10.55
CA ARG A 49 -4.79 -19.07 11.68
C ARG A 49 -5.50 -19.31 13.03
N ARG A 50 -6.76 -18.82 13.19
CA ARG A 50 -7.52 -18.95 14.43
C ARG A 50 -7.93 -20.39 14.72
N ARG A 51 -8.19 -21.18 13.67
CA ARG A 51 -8.54 -22.61 13.80
C ARG A 51 -7.32 -23.53 13.89
N GLU A 52 -6.11 -22.96 13.90
CA GLU A 52 -4.85 -23.71 13.93
C GLU A 52 -4.75 -24.78 12.84
N PHE A 53 -5.47 -24.59 11.72
CA PHE A 53 -5.48 -25.53 10.59
C PHE A 53 -4.08 -25.65 9.95
N ILE A 54 -3.32 -24.56 9.99
CA ILE A 54 -1.93 -24.47 9.52
C ILE A 54 -1.08 -24.01 10.70
N ALA A 55 0.06 -24.67 10.91
CA ALA A 55 0.98 -24.36 11.99
C ALA A 55 1.37 -22.88 12.01
N ALA A 56 1.51 -22.32 13.21
CA ALA A 56 1.85 -20.91 13.40
C ALA A 56 3.17 -20.49 12.73
N SER A 57 4.14 -21.42 12.66
CA SER A 57 5.45 -21.22 12.04
C SER A 57 5.42 -21.13 10.50
N PHE A 58 4.35 -21.60 9.87
CA PHE A 58 4.17 -21.51 8.42
C PHE A 58 4.05 -20.05 7.94
N TRP A 59 3.28 -19.23 8.65
CA TRP A 59 2.91 -17.89 8.17
C TRP A 59 4.11 -16.96 7.96
N PRO A 60 5.10 -16.86 8.89
CA PRO A 60 6.31 -16.07 8.65
C PRO A 60 7.16 -16.58 7.48
N GLN A 61 7.19 -17.91 7.26
CA GLN A 61 7.93 -18.50 6.14
C GLN A 61 7.23 -18.23 4.80
N ALA A 62 5.90 -18.34 4.77
CA ALA A 62 5.09 -18.00 3.60
C ALA A 62 5.21 -16.51 3.25
N GLU A 63 5.19 -15.61 4.23
CA GLU A 63 5.41 -14.18 4.02
C GLU A 63 6.81 -13.92 3.48
N ARG A 64 7.83 -14.60 3.99
CA ARG A 64 9.22 -14.53 3.48
C ARG A 64 9.32 -14.99 2.03
N LEU A 65 8.72 -16.14 1.68
CA LEU A 65 8.65 -16.64 0.31
C LEU A 65 7.94 -15.61 -0.60
N GLY A 66 6.80 -15.09 -0.15
CA GLY A 66 6.03 -14.07 -0.85
C GLY A 66 6.84 -12.82 -1.15
N TYR A 67 7.56 -12.28 -0.17
CA TYR A 67 8.31 -11.05 -0.30
C TYR A 67 9.59 -11.18 -1.13
N TYR A 68 10.34 -12.30 -0.97
CA TYR A 68 11.66 -12.46 -1.61
C TYR A 68 11.60 -13.10 -2.99
N ILE A 69 10.54 -13.87 -3.32
CA ILE A 69 10.46 -14.64 -4.56
C ILE A 69 9.19 -14.31 -5.34
N LEU A 70 8.00 -14.46 -4.74
CA LEU A 70 6.75 -14.41 -5.50
C LEU A 70 6.41 -13.00 -5.97
N LEU A 71 6.47 -12.01 -5.08
CA LEU A 71 6.14 -10.61 -5.41
C LEU A 71 7.19 -9.98 -6.35
N PRO A 72 8.50 -10.21 -6.18
CA PRO A 72 9.49 -9.83 -7.19
C PRO A 72 9.21 -10.44 -8.56
N SER A 73 8.84 -11.74 -8.62
CA SER A 73 8.47 -12.38 -9.88
C SER A 73 7.27 -11.73 -10.56
N LEU A 74 6.26 -11.34 -9.77
CA LEU A 74 5.09 -10.60 -10.27
C LEU A 74 5.49 -9.26 -10.89
N PHE A 75 6.33 -8.48 -10.21
CA PHE A 75 6.76 -7.16 -10.69
C PHE A 75 7.69 -7.26 -11.89
N PHE A 76 8.65 -8.19 -11.85
CA PHE A 76 9.55 -8.44 -12.96
C PHE A 76 8.77 -8.79 -14.24
N HIS A 77 7.92 -9.82 -14.15
CA HIS A 77 7.09 -10.24 -15.29
C HIS A 77 6.14 -9.13 -15.73
N GLY A 78 5.46 -8.49 -14.76
CA GLY A 78 4.48 -7.44 -15.03
C GLY A 78 5.09 -6.24 -15.75
N LEU A 79 6.29 -5.77 -15.34
CA LEU A 79 6.98 -4.64 -15.97
C LEU A 79 7.62 -5.01 -17.30
N ALA A 80 8.25 -6.19 -17.39
CA ALA A 80 8.90 -6.63 -18.62
C ALA A 80 7.91 -6.88 -19.78
N THR A 81 6.62 -7.14 -19.45
CA THR A 81 5.55 -7.37 -20.45
C THR A 81 4.55 -6.23 -20.55
N ALA A 82 4.66 -5.18 -19.71
CA ALA A 82 3.75 -4.06 -19.74
C ALA A 82 4.07 -3.12 -20.89
N ASN A 83 3.02 -2.55 -21.49
CA ASN A 83 3.19 -1.34 -22.28
C ASN A 83 3.19 -0.14 -21.32
N LEU A 84 4.36 0.49 -21.17
CA LEU A 84 4.55 1.68 -20.33
C LEU A 84 4.40 2.99 -21.12
N ASP A 85 4.14 2.91 -22.44
CA ASP A 85 4.01 4.07 -23.30
C ASP A 85 2.88 4.98 -22.81
N GLY A 86 3.20 6.26 -22.69
CA GLY A 86 2.27 7.28 -22.24
C GLY A 86 1.97 7.27 -20.71
N LEU A 87 2.61 6.41 -19.91
CA LEU A 87 2.51 6.51 -18.47
C LEU A 87 3.43 7.60 -17.91
N PRO A 88 2.92 8.55 -17.11
CA PRO A 88 3.73 9.60 -16.52
C PRO A 88 4.53 9.09 -15.29
N VAL A 89 5.46 8.14 -15.54
CA VAL A 89 6.20 7.40 -14.49
C VAL A 89 6.93 8.37 -13.56
N LEU A 90 7.70 9.32 -14.10
CA LEU A 90 8.49 10.26 -13.30
C LEU A 90 7.59 11.18 -12.46
N THR A 91 6.50 11.66 -13.03
CA THR A 91 5.53 12.49 -12.31
C THR A 91 4.86 11.70 -11.20
N MET A 92 4.47 10.45 -11.46
CA MET A 92 3.89 9.57 -10.44
C MET A 92 4.89 9.28 -9.30
N VAL A 93 6.15 8.99 -9.62
CA VAL A 93 7.22 8.84 -8.62
C VAL A 93 7.36 10.11 -7.79
N GLY A 94 7.41 11.28 -8.43
CA GLY A 94 7.49 12.59 -7.77
C GLY A 94 6.33 12.83 -6.79
N VAL A 95 5.10 12.56 -7.22
CA VAL A 95 3.89 12.68 -6.38
C VAL A 95 3.97 11.78 -5.15
N LEU A 96 4.34 10.50 -5.35
CA LEU A 96 4.39 9.51 -4.26
C LEU A 96 5.50 9.81 -3.24
N VAL A 97 6.66 10.23 -3.71
CA VAL A 97 7.77 10.62 -2.83
C VAL A 97 7.42 11.91 -2.08
N LEU A 98 6.94 12.93 -2.79
CA LEU A 98 6.60 14.23 -2.20
C LEU A 98 5.53 14.07 -1.11
N SER A 99 4.41 13.39 -1.42
CA SER A 99 3.32 13.19 -0.45
C SER A 99 3.78 12.39 0.77
N THR A 100 4.59 11.35 0.57
CA THR A 100 5.14 10.54 1.67
C THR A 100 6.06 11.37 2.57
N VAL A 101 6.96 12.17 1.98
CA VAL A 101 7.88 13.04 2.73
C VAL A 101 7.13 14.16 3.46
N MET A 102 6.11 14.75 2.83
CA MET A 102 5.26 15.77 3.48
C MET A 102 4.58 15.24 4.74
N VAL A 103 3.93 14.08 4.65
CA VAL A 103 3.24 13.47 5.81
C VAL A 103 4.25 13.03 6.86
N ALA A 104 5.36 12.42 6.47
CA ALA A 104 6.43 12.03 7.38
C ALA A 104 7.01 13.26 8.13
N GLY A 105 7.29 14.34 7.41
CA GLY A 105 7.74 15.60 7.98
C GLY A 105 6.73 16.20 8.95
N PHE A 106 5.44 16.22 8.55
CA PHE A 106 4.36 16.66 9.41
C PHE A 106 4.32 15.87 10.74
N MET A 107 4.33 14.53 10.66
CA MET A 107 4.31 13.67 11.84
C MET A 107 5.52 13.91 12.77
N VAL A 108 6.71 14.13 12.22
CA VAL A 108 7.93 14.43 12.99
C VAL A 108 7.84 15.81 13.66
N VAL A 109 7.42 16.85 12.94
CA VAL A 109 7.25 18.21 13.47
C VAL A 109 6.25 18.25 14.62
N PHE A 110 5.11 17.58 14.46
CA PHE A 110 4.06 17.54 15.48
C PHE A 110 4.25 16.46 16.55
N ARG A 111 5.36 15.72 16.52
CA ARG A 111 5.68 14.65 17.47
C ARG A 111 5.49 15.08 18.95
N HIS A 112 5.95 16.26 19.30
CA HIS A 112 5.92 16.75 20.69
C HIS A 112 4.50 17.00 21.20
N ARG A 113 3.51 17.17 20.31
CA ARG A 113 2.09 17.35 20.67
C ARG A 113 1.33 16.03 20.90
N LEU A 114 1.93 14.91 20.51
CA LEU A 114 1.24 13.61 20.57
C LEU A 114 1.21 13.01 21.99
N SER A 115 2.10 13.44 22.91
CA SER A 115 2.19 12.95 24.29
C SER A 115 2.29 11.42 24.38
N VAL A 116 3.13 10.82 23.53
CA VAL A 116 3.38 9.37 23.46
C VAL A 116 4.87 9.08 23.67
N SER A 117 5.20 7.86 24.14
CA SER A 117 6.58 7.42 24.27
C SER A 117 7.29 7.35 22.92
N ALA A 118 8.62 7.39 22.90
CA ALA A 118 9.39 7.30 21.67
C ALA A 118 9.15 5.98 20.89
N PRO A 119 9.11 4.79 21.51
CA PRO A 119 8.74 3.54 20.84
C PRO A 119 7.33 3.56 20.26
N ALA A 120 6.35 4.13 20.98
CA ALA A 120 4.98 4.24 20.50
C ALA A 120 4.91 5.20 19.29
N PHE A 121 5.64 6.32 19.32
CA PHE A 121 5.69 7.24 18.18
C PHE A 121 6.24 6.58 16.92
N THR A 122 7.32 5.80 17.02
CA THR A 122 7.88 5.11 15.85
C THR A 122 6.91 4.10 15.24
N SER A 123 6.08 3.45 16.05
CA SER A 123 5.02 2.55 15.57
C SER A 123 3.87 3.34 14.93
N ILE A 124 3.42 4.47 15.52
CA ILE A 124 2.44 5.38 14.92
C ILE A 124 2.95 5.91 13.57
N PHE A 125 4.22 6.32 13.51
CA PHE A 125 4.87 6.82 12.29
C PHE A 125 4.85 5.78 11.18
N GLN A 126 5.29 4.54 11.47
CA GLN A 126 5.24 3.45 10.49
C GLN A 126 3.81 3.21 9.97
N GLY A 127 2.84 3.16 10.88
CA GLY A 127 1.44 2.98 10.51
C GLY A 127 0.91 4.12 9.62
N GLY A 128 1.44 5.35 9.78
CA GLY A 128 1.08 6.48 8.95
C GLY A 128 1.69 6.47 7.55
N VAL A 129 2.94 5.96 7.39
CA VAL A 129 3.67 6.07 6.12
C VAL A 129 3.81 4.76 5.36
N ARG A 130 3.90 3.61 6.02
CA ARG A 130 4.03 2.30 5.35
C ARG A 130 2.70 1.85 4.76
N PHE A 131 2.75 0.94 3.79
CA PHE A 131 1.58 0.42 3.11
C PHE A 131 1.70 -1.08 2.86
N ASN A 132 0.57 -1.75 2.64
CA ASN A 132 0.50 -3.18 2.36
C ASN A 132 0.56 -3.43 0.86
N ASN A 133 1.69 -3.98 0.39
CA ASN A 133 1.93 -4.28 -1.01
C ASN A 133 0.88 -5.23 -1.60
N TYR A 134 0.52 -6.28 -0.88
CA TYR A 134 -0.40 -7.31 -1.41
C TYR A 134 -1.80 -6.75 -1.63
N VAL A 135 -2.30 -5.97 -0.68
CA VAL A 135 -3.59 -5.28 -0.83
C VAL A 135 -3.54 -4.29 -1.99
N GLY A 136 -2.45 -3.50 -2.09
CA GLY A 136 -2.28 -2.50 -3.13
C GLY A 136 -2.20 -3.09 -4.53
N VAL A 137 -1.36 -4.09 -4.73
CA VAL A 137 -1.21 -4.75 -6.03
C VAL A 137 -2.49 -5.46 -6.45
N SER A 138 -3.17 -6.14 -5.50
CA SER A 138 -4.44 -6.81 -5.77
C SER A 138 -5.54 -5.82 -6.16
N ALA A 139 -5.65 -4.69 -5.46
CA ALA A 139 -6.62 -3.65 -5.78
C ALA A 139 -6.32 -2.99 -7.13
N ALA A 140 -5.05 -2.66 -7.41
CA ALA A 140 -4.64 -2.09 -8.69
C ALA A 140 -4.86 -3.07 -9.85
N ALA A 141 -4.55 -4.35 -9.67
CA ALA A 141 -4.81 -5.40 -10.66
C ALA A 141 -6.30 -5.59 -10.91
N GLY A 142 -7.13 -5.54 -9.87
CA GLY A 142 -8.58 -5.63 -9.97
C GLY A 142 -9.21 -4.45 -10.70
N LEU A 143 -8.69 -3.23 -10.49
CA LEU A 143 -9.22 -2.00 -11.12
C LEU A 143 -8.72 -1.78 -12.54
N PHE A 144 -7.44 -2.07 -12.80
CA PHE A 144 -6.76 -1.67 -14.04
C PHE A 144 -6.15 -2.85 -14.80
N GLY A 145 -6.39 -4.10 -14.37
CA GLY A 145 -5.85 -5.30 -15.00
C GLY A 145 -4.31 -5.31 -15.02
N SER A 146 -3.72 -5.71 -16.16
CA SER A 146 -2.26 -5.75 -16.34
C SER A 146 -1.58 -4.38 -16.17
N LYS A 147 -2.24 -3.29 -16.60
CA LYS A 147 -1.77 -1.92 -16.40
C LYS A 147 -1.70 -1.57 -14.91
N GLY A 148 -2.63 -2.10 -14.11
CA GLY A 148 -2.61 -1.96 -12.65
C GLY A 148 -1.38 -2.57 -11.99
N ILE A 149 -0.91 -3.72 -12.50
CA ILE A 149 0.34 -4.35 -12.01
C ILE A 149 1.55 -3.46 -12.32
N ALA A 150 1.61 -2.87 -13.51
CA ALA A 150 2.68 -1.94 -13.88
C ALA A 150 2.66 -0.68 -13.00
N LEU A 151 1.49 -0.05 -12.81
CA LEU A 151 1.33 1.10 -11.91
C LEU A 151 1.71 0.75 -10.46
N ALA A 152 1.34 -0.45 -10.00
CA ALA A 152 1.71 -0.96 -8.70
C ALA A 152 3.23 -1.13 -8.55
N ALA A 153 3.91 -1.62 -9.59
CA ALA A 153 5.36 -1.76 -9.57
C ALA A 153 6.06 -0.40 -9.50
N VAL A 154 5.61 0.59 -10.27
CA VAL A 154 6.10 1.98 -10.19
C VAL A 154 5.87 2.55 -8.80
N ALA A 155 4.66 2.38 -8.23
CA ALA A 155 4.36 2.85 -6.88
C ALA A 155 5.28 2.20 -5.83
N ASN A 156 5.52 0.90 -5.93
CA ASN A 156 6.42 0.19 -5.02
C ASN A 156 7.88 0.67 -5.17
N ALA A 157 8.35 0.86 -6.40
CA ALA A 157 9.69 1.36 -6.66
C ALA A 157 9.92 2.77 -6.07
N ALA A 158 8.87 3.60 -6.00
CA ALA A 158 8.92 4.92 -5.41
C ALA A 158 8.79 4.89 -3.87
N ILE A 159 7.73 4.25 -3.36
CA ILE A 159 7.37 4.36 -1.93
C ILE A 159 8.25 3.47 -1.05
N VAL A 160 8.58 2.24 -1.47
CA VAL A 160 9.33 1.28 -0.61
C VAL A 160 10.68 1.82 -0.17
N PRO A 161 11.57 2.31 -1.05
CA PRO A 161 12.83 2.91 -0.61
C PRO A 161 12.61 4.15 0.25
N THR A 162 11.67 5.02 -0.12
CA THR A 162 11.35 6.25 0.61
C THR A 162 10.92 5.96 2.04
N VAL A 163 9.94 5.07 2.26
CA VAL A 163 9.46 4.76 3.61
C VAL A 163 10.48 3.99 4.43
N ASN A 164 11.32 3.14 3.81
CA ASN A 164 12.38 2.44 4.54
C ASN A 164 13.43 3.43 5.06
N VAL A 165 13.88 4.37 4.22
CA VAL A 165 14.80 5.44 4.65
C VAL A 165 14.19 6.25 5.80
N LEU A 166 12.97 6.75 5.63
CA LEU A 166 12.29 7.57 6.62
C LEU A 166 12.07 6.82 7.94
N CYS A 167 11.65 5.56 7.88
CA CYS A 167 11.48 4.73 9.08
C CYS A 167 12.82 4.53 9.82
N VAL A 168 13.89 4.15 9.11
CA VAL A 168 15.20 3.95 9.73
C VAL A 168 15.70 5.25 10.38
N LEU A 169 15.54 6.40 9.74
CA LEU A 169 15.91 7.71 10.31
C LEU A 169 15.10 8.03 11.57
N VAL A 170 13.81 7.78 11.58
CA VAL A 170 12.93 8.02 12.73
C VAL A 170 13.27 7.06 13.88
N PHE A 171 13.51 5.78 13.60
CA PHE A 171 13.96 4.84 14.63
C PHE A 171 15.31 5.20 15.21
N ALA A 172 16.27 5.56 14.39
CA ALA A 172 17.59 6.01 14.82
C ALA A 172 17.50 7.28 15.69
N ARG A 173 16.62 8.21 15.34
CA ARG A 173 16.44 9.46 16.09
C ARG A 173 15.79 9.26 17.45
N TYR A 174 14.81 8.36 17.57
CA TYR A 174 13.93 8.29 18.74
C TYR A 174 14.12 7.04 19.61
N CYS A 175 14.55 5.90 19.05
CA CYS A 175 14.69 4.66 19.79
C CYS A 175 16.14 4.22 19.98
N ASN A 176 16.98 4.39 18.95
CA ASN A 176 18.33 3.83 19.02
C ASN A 176 19.33 4.64 18.16
N PRO A 177 19.93 5.70 18.74
CA PRO A 177 20.87 6.57 18.01
C PRO A 177 22.08 5.86 17.38
N GLY A 178 22.46 4.68 17.90
CA GLY A 178 23.59 3.89 17.40
C GLY A 178 23.27 3.00 16.19
N LEU A 179 21.98 2.86 15.80
CA LEU A 179 21.58 1.97 14.68
C LEU A 179 21.75 2.60 13.29
N PHE A 180 21.95 3.91 13.19
CA PHE A 180 22.09 4.56 11.89
C PHE A 180 23.44 4.25 11.27
N SER A 181 23.42 3.49 10.18
CA SER A 181 24.59 3.25 9.33
C SER A 181 24.18 3.46 7.87
N MET A 182 24.76 4.47 7.24
CA MET A 182 24.53 4.75 5.82
C MET A 182 24.86 3.53 4.96
N ARG A 183 25.92 2.80 5.30
CA ARG A 183 26.30 1.56 4.58
C ARG A 183 25.21 0.49 4.66
N LYS A 184 24.64 0.25 5.85
CA LYS A 184 23.54 -0.73 6.04
C LYS A 184 22.29 -0.28 5.30
N LEU A 185 21.96 1.01 5.35
CA LEU A 185 20.83 1.59 4.63
C LEU A 185 20.98 1.38 3.12
N MET A 186 22.13 1.72 2.55
CA MET A 186 22.42 1.52 1.13
C MET A 186 22.39 0.04 0.74
N GLN A 187 22.91 -0.83 1.58
CA GLN A 187 22.80 -2.29 1.34
C GLN A 187 21.33 -2.75 1.32
N GLN A 188 20.50 -2.31 2.25
CA GLN A 188 19.07 -2.66 2.26
C GLN A 188 18.33 -2.16 1.02
N LEU A 189 18.71 -1.01 0.47
CA LEU A 189 18.10 -0.49 -0.76
C LEU A 189 18.58 -1.26 -2.00
N VAL A 190 19.90 -1.44 -2.15
CA VAL A 190 20.51 -2.12 -3.31
C VAL A 190 20.09 -3.59 -3.39
N PHE A 191 20.07 -4.29 -2.25
CA PHE A 191 19.69 -5.71 -2.19
C PHE A 191 18.19 -5.93 -1.96
N ASN A 192 17.35 -4.88 -2.12
CA ASN A 192 15.90 -5.04 -2.02
C ASN A 192 15.38 -5.83 -3.24
N PRO A 193 14.77 -7.00 -3.05
CA PRO A 193 14.34 -7.85 -4.16
C PRO A 193 13.26 -7.21 -5.03
N LEU A 194 12.41 -6.34 -4.44
CA LEU A 194 11.37 -5.63 -5.18
C LEU A 194 11.98 -4.55 -6.09
N ILE A 195 12.98 -3.81 -5.58
CA ILE A 195 13.68 -2.79 -6.37
C ILE A 195 14.44 -3.45 -7.52
N ALA A 196 15.16 -4.54 -7.24
CA ALA A 196 15.89 -5.30 -8.26
C ALA A 196 14.92 -5.84 -9.34
N ALA A 197 13.79 -6.41 -8.95
CA ALA A 197 12.79 -6.92 -9.88
C ALA A 197 12.21 -5.82 -10.77
N CYS A 198 11.91 -4.64 -10.19
CA CYS A 198 11.44 -3.48 -10.96
C CYS A 198 12.51 -2.99 -11.93
N PHE A 199 13.76 -2.88 -11.49
CA PHE A 199 14.87 -2.43 -12.34
C PHE A 199 15.08 -3.36 -13.54
N PHE A 200 15.21 -4.68 -13.31
CA PHE A 200 15.40 -5.63 -14.39
C PHE A 200 14.18 -5.76 -15.29
N GLY A 201 12.96 -5.66 -14.75
CA GLY A 201 11.73 -5.66 -15.54
C GLY A 201 11.66 -4.46 -16.50
N ILE A 202 11.94 -3.25 -16.00
CA ILE A 202 12.00 -2.04 -16.84
C ILE A 202 13.14 -2.15 -17.87
N LEU A 203 14.30 -2.64 -17.46
CA LEU A 203 15.45 -2.81 -18.38
C LEU A 203 15.08 -3.70 -19.57
N LEU A 204 14.44 -4.86 -19.34
CA LEU A 204 13.99 -5.74 -20.41
C LEU A 204 12.92 -5.09 -21.29
N GLN A 205 12.01 -4.33 -20.70
CA GLN A 205 10.97 -3.62 -21.45
C GLN A 205 11.55 -2.54 -22.37
N VAL A 206 12.46 -1.69 -21.84
CA VAL A 206 13.06 -0.59 -22.61
C VAL A 206 14.02 -1.09 -23.70
N THR A 207 14.75 -2.19 -23.44
CA THR A 207 15.64 -2.78 -24.44
C THR A 207 14.91 -3.58 -25.51
N GLY A 208 13.63 -3.91 -25.28
CA GLY A 208 12.85 -4.74 -26.20
C GLY A 208 13.28 -6.21 -26.29
N TRP A 209 14.20 -6.65 -25.41
CA TRP A 209 14.69 -8.05 -25.42
C TRP A 209 13.61 -9.04 -24.99
N GLY A 210 12.65 -8.59 -24.17
CA GLY A 210 11.61 -9.45 -23.60
C GLY A 210 12.14 -10.51 -22.63
N ILE A 211 11.24 -11.26 -22.02
CA ILE A 211 11.63 -12.41 -21.19
C ILE A 211 11.79 -13.63 -22.10
N PRO A 212 12.93 -14.38 -22.03
CA PRO A 212 13.09 -15.60 -22.83
C PRO A 212 11.90 -16.56 -22.62
N GLY A 213 11.34 -17.08 -23.73
CA GLY A 213 10.11 -17.87 -23.72
C GLY A 213 10.13 -19.09 -22.78
N ALA A 214 11.32 -19.68 -22.58
CA ALA A 214 11.48 -20.82 -21.68
C ALA A 214 11.27 -20.50 -20.19
N ILE A 215 11.57 -19.26 -19.75
CA ILE A 215 11.48 -18.86 -18.33
C ILE A 215 10.29 -17.94 -18.02
N ALA A 216 9.69 -17.33 -19.04
CA ALA A 216 8.52 -16.46 -18.87
C ALA A 216 7.35 -17.15 -18.12
N PRO A 217 6.98 -18.42 -18.43
CA PRO A 217 5.93 -19.14 -17.71
C PRO A 217 6.24 -19.34 -16.22
N LEU A 218 7.53 -19.52 -15.86
CA LEU A 218 7.94 -19.65 -14.45
C LEU A 218 7.66 -18.37 -13.68
N PHE A 219 8.11 -17.21 -14.17
CA PHE A 219 7.87 -15.92 -13.51
C PHE A 219 6.38 -15.59 -13.44
N LYS A 220 5.61 -15.94 -14.50
CA LYS A 220 4.16 -15.79 -14.51
C LYS A 220 3.49 -16.63 -13.42
N ALA A 221 3.83 -17.91 -13.30
CA ALA A 221 3.27 -18.81 -12.30
C ALA A 221 3.61 -18.38 -10.87
N LEU A 222 4.89 -18.04 -10.59
CA LEU A 222 5.31 -17.52 -9.30
C LEU A 222 4.60 -16.19 -8.96
N GLY A 223 4.49 -15.30 -9.93
CA GLY A 223 3.77 -14.04 -9.77
C GLY A 223 2.29 -14.24 -9.44
N GLN A 224 1.61 -15.15 -10.11
CA GLN A 224 0.20 -15.46 -9.84
C GLN A 224 -0.05 -16.01 -8.43
N ALA A 225 0.88 -16.78 -7.88
CA ALA A 225 0.81 -17.30 -6.52
C ALA A 225 1.02 -16.19 -5.45
N SER A 226 1.63 -15.07 -5.81
CA SER A 226 2.02 -13.99 -4.89
C SER A 226 0.83 -13.39 -4.15
N LEU A 227 -0.19 -12.97 -4.88
CA LEU A 227 -1.30 -12.20 -4.30
C LEU A 227 -2.18 -13.04 -3.37
N PRO A 228 -2.63 -14.25 -3.76
CA PRO A 228 -3.44 -15.09 -2.86
C PRO A 228 -2.68 -15.45 -1.57
N LEU A 229 -1.44 -15.91 -1.69
CA LEU A 229 -0.64 -16.28 -0.52
C LEU A 229 -0.36 -15.06 0.38
N GLY A 230 -0.01 -13.92 -0.22
CA GLY A 230 0.24 -12.69 0.51
C GLY A 230 -0.99 -12.21 1.30
N LEU A 231 -2.18 -12.24 0.70
CA LEU A 231 -3.43 -11.84 1.36
C LEU A 231 -3.83 -12.81 2.48
N LEU A 232 -3.61 -14.10 2.31
CA LEU A 232 -3.77 -15.09 3.40
C LEU A 232 -2.83 -14.76 4.57
N CYS A 233 -1.56 -14.45 4.30
CA CYS A 233 -0.60 -14.05 5.33
C CYS A 233 -1.03 -12.75 6.05
N VAL A 234 -1.55 -11.76 5.32
CA VAL A 234 -2.11 -10.53 5.92
C VAL A 234 -3.22 -10.89 6.91
N GLY A 235 -4.17 -11.75 6.50
CA GLY A 235 -5.25 -12.20 7.37
C GLY A 235 -4.75 -12.94 8.62
N ALA A 236 -3.79 -13.84 8.43
CA ALA A 236 -3.20 -14.59 9.54
C ALA A 236 -2.42 -13.71 10.54
N ALA A 237 -1.93 -12.55 10.11
CA ALA A 237 -1.21 -11.59 10.96
C ALA A 237 -2.14 -10.68 11.79
N LEU A 238 -3.48 -10.73 11.61
CA LEU A 238 -4.42 -9.87 12.32
C LEU A 238 -4.55 -10.27 13.80
N ASP A 239 -4.12 -9.39 14.69
CA ASP A 239 -4.31 -9.51 16.14
C ASP A 239 -5.14 -8.32 16.67
N PHE A 240 -6.40 -8.59 17.00
CA PHE A 240 -7.33 -7.59 17.52
C PHE A 240 -7.23 -7.38 19.04
N SER A 241 -6.54 -8.24 19.77
CA SER A 241 -6.40 -8.13 21.23
C SER A 241 -5.64 -6.87 21.61
N ALA A 242 -4.61 -6.53 20.85
CA ALA A 242 -3.81 -5.33 21.04
C ALA A 242 -4.55 -4.03 20.68
N ALA A 243 -5.49 -4.06 19.70
CA ALA A 243 -6.16 -2.87 19.20
C ALA A 243 -7.00 -2.14 20.25
N ARG A 244 -7.68 -2.89 21.13
CA ARG A 244 -8.53 -2.32 22.19
C ARG A 244 -7.76 -1.55 23.25
N LYS A 245 -6.50 -1.96 23.51
CA LYS A 245 -5.66 -1.36 24.57
C LYS A 245 -5.09 0.01 24.15
N TRP A 246 -4.94 0.27 22.85
CA TRP A 246 -4.19 1.41 22.30
C TRP A 246 -5.01 2.31 21.40
N LEU A 247 -6.26 2.61 21.78
CA LEU A 247 -7.22 3.30 20.89
C LEU A 247 -6.67 4.63 20.35
N ARG A 248 -6.15 5.53 21.19
CA ARG A 248 -5.65 6.85 20.79
C ARG A 248 -4.45 6.76 19.82
N PRO A 249 -3.37 6.01 20.09
CA PRO A 249 -2.27 5.81 19.15
C PRO A 249 -2.70 5.19 17.82
N VAL A 250 -3.62 4.22 17.84
CA VAL A 250 -4.19 3.60 16.64
C VAL A 250 -4.96 4.62 15.80
N MET A 251 -5.79 5.45 16.44
CA MET A 251 -6.53 6.51 15.75
C MET A 251 -5.59 7.55 15.12
N LEU A 252 -4.55 7.99 15.83
CA LEU A 252 -3.57 8.96 15.30
C LEU A 252 -2.86 8.40 14.06
N SER A 253 -2.43 7.13 14.11
CA SER A 253 -1.82 6.46 12.97
C SER A 253 -2.79 6.32 11.80
N SER A 254 -4.05 5.94 12.06
CA SER A 254 -5.09 5.76 11.05
C SER A 254 -5.50 7.10 10.42
N LEU A 255 -5.57 8.19 11.20
CA LEU A 255 -5.81 9.53 10.69
C LEU A 255 -4.69 9.98 9.73
N ALA A 256 -3.43 9.75 10.13
CA ALA A 256 -2.30 10.04 9.24
C ALA A 256 -2.40 9.24 7.93
N LYS A 257 -2.78 7.96 8.01
CA LYS A 257 -2.84 7.06 6.85
C LYS A 257 -4.03 7.31 5.94
N PHE A 258 -5.22 7.46 6.49
CA PHE A 258 -6.45 7.49 5.68
C PHE A 258 -6.97 8.91 5.39
N VAL A 259 -6.39 9.94 6.04
CA VAL A 259 -6.76 11.33 5.80
C VAL A 259 -5.58 12.13 5.31
N LEU A 260 -4.51 12.26 6.11
CA LEU A 260 -3.38 13.12 5.75
C LEU A 260 -2.66 12.64 4.49
N MET A 261 -2.44 11.34 4.35
CA MET A 261 -1.70 10.77 3.22
C MET A 261 -2.46 10.96 1.89
N PRO A 262 -3.76 10.59 1.76
CA PRO A 262 -4.52 10.85 0.55
C PRO A 262 -4.64 12.34 0.22
N LEU A 263 -4.85 13.21 1.20
CA LEU A 263 -4.91 14.66 0.98
C LEU A 263 -3.57 15.23 0.49
N ALA A 264 -2.45 14.82 1.11
CA ALA A 264 -1.12 15.21 0.65
C ALA A 264 -0.86 14.72 -0.78
N THR A 265 -1.34 13.52 -1.11
CA THR A 265 -1.22 12.96 -2.46
C THR A 265 -2.05 13.75 -3.48
N LEU A 266 -3.28 14.12 -3.14
CA LEU A 266 -4.11 14.97 -3.99
C LEU A 266 -3.44 16.32 -4.26
N LEU A 267 -2.89 16.96 -3.22
CA LEU A 267 -2.16 18.22 -3.36
C LEU A 267 -0.92 18.05 -4.26
N ALA A 268 -0.18 16.95 -4.08
CA ALA A 268 0.99 16.65 -4.90
C ALA A 268 0.60 16.35 -6.37
N CYS A 269 -0.52 15.62 -6.62
CA CYS A 269 -1.05 15.40 -7.95
C CYS A 269 -1.35 16.71 -8.65
N ARG A 270 -2.03 17.64 -7.97
CA ARG A 270 -2.34 18.98 -8.53
C ARG A 270 -1.09 19.81 -8.78
N ALA A 271 -0.15 19.79 -7.85
CA ALA A 271 1.10 20.57 -7.98
C ALA A 271 1.98 20.08 -9.12
N LEU A 272 2.01 18.77 -9.38
CA LEU A 272 2.85 18.16 -10.43
C LEU A 272 2.07 17.81 -11.71
N GLY A 273 0.76 18.10 -11.78
CA GLY A 273 -0.07 17.85 -12.94
C GLY A 273 -0.33 16.36 -13.23
N LEU A 274 -0.29 15.48 -12.21
CA LEU A 274 -0.60 14.07 -12.39
C LEU A 274 -2.11 13.86 -12.45
N GLN A 275 -2.61 13.23 -13.52
CA GLN A 275 -4.03 13.02 -13.77
C GLN A 275 -4.35 11.58 -14.20
N GLY A 276 -5.65 11.26 -14.26
CA GLY A 276 -6.17 10.01 -14.78
C GLY A 276 -5.78 8.77 -13.96
N GLN A 277 -5.60 7.62 -14.63
CA GLN A 277 -5.35 6.33 -13.97
C GLN A 277 -4.11 6.32 -13.08
N ALA A 278 -3.05 7.05 -13.45
CA ALA A 278 -1.84 7.14 -12.66
C ALA A 278 -2.07 7.91 -11.34
N ALA A 279 -2.88 8.97 -11.36
CA ALA A 279 -3.25 9.71 -10.16
C ALA A 279 -4.18 8.88 -9.25
N ILE A 280 -5.16 8.17 -9.82
CA ILE A 280 -6.01 7.26 -9.06
C ILE A 280 -5.17 6.15 -8.42
N ALA A 281 -4.21 5.57 -9.15
CA ALA A 281 -3.28 4.59 -8.60
C ALA A 281 -2.41 5.18 -7.47
N ALA A 282 -1.92 6.41 -7.61
CA ALA A 282 -1.16 7.08 -6.56
C ALA A 282 -2.00 7.28 -5.29
N LEU A 283 -3.24 7.77 -5.42
CA LEU A 283 -4.19 7.90 -4.30
C LEU A 283 -4.50 6.54 -3.65
N LEU A 284 -4.71 5.51 -4.48
CA LEU A 284 -4.93 4.14 -4.05
C LEU A 284 -3.77 3.68 -3.14
N PHE A 285 -2.53 3.74 -3.63
CA PHE A 285 -1.36 3.25 -2.87
C PHE A 285 -1.13 4.03 -1.58
N GLN A 286 -1.45 5.30 -1.54
CA GLN A 286 -1.29 6.12 -0.34
C GLN A 286 -2.44 5.96 0.67
N ALA A 287 -3.61 5.45 0.26
CA ALA A 287 -4.74 5.16 1.14
C ALA A 287 -4.77 3.70 1.66
N LEU A 288 -3.74 2.89 1.39
CA LEU A 288 -3.68 1.49 1.83
C LEU A 288 -3.39 1.35 3.33
N PRO A 289 -3.84 0.28 3.99
CA PRO A 289 -3.43 -0.02 5.35
C PRO A 289 -1.94 -0.32 5.43
N THR A 290 -1.35 -0.21 6.62
CA THR A 290 0.08 -0.49 6.81
C THR A 290 0.43 -1.97 6.59
N ALA A 291 1.71 -2.26 6.33
CA ALA A 291 2.21 -3.61 6.07
C ALA A 291 2.38 -4.44 7.35
N SER A 292 2.17 -5.76 7.26
CA SER A 292 2.49 -6.72 8.34
C SER A 292 3.97 -6.71 8.73
N SER A 293 4.86 -6.50 7.77
CA SER A 293 6.31 -6.35 8.00
C SER A 293 6.69 -5.20 8.94
N SER A 294 5.79 -4.22 9.17
CA SER A 294 6.01 -3.14 10.14
C SER A 294 6.15 -3.65 11.58
N TYR A 295 5.47 -4.76 11.92
CA TYR A 295 5.62 -5.43 13.23
C TYR A 295 7.06 -5.94 13.43
N ILE A 296 7.62 -6.58 12.40
CA ILE A 296 8.99 -7.11 12.44
C ILE A 296 9.99 -5.97 12.62
N MET A 297 9.82 -4.89 11.87
CA MET A 297 10.68 -3.69 11.98
C MET A 297 10.57 -3.06 13.38
N ALA A 298 9.36 -2.93 13.95
CA ALA A 298 9.18 -2.41 15.30
C ALA A 298 9.92 -3.27 16.33
N ARG A 299 9.84 -4.60 16.24
CA ARG A 299 10.58 -5.52 17.11
C ARG A 299 12.10 -5.38 16.99
N GLN A 300 12.61 -5.27 15.77
CA GLN A 300 14.05 -5.24 15.51
C GLN A 300 14.69 -3.92 15.90
N LEU A 301 13.97 -2.80 15.72
CA LEU A 301 14.52 -1.46 15.91
C LEU A 301 14.09 -0.79 17.22
N GLY A 302 13.43 -1.51 18.12
CA GLY A 302 13.06 -1.02 19.45
C GLY A 302 11.79 -0.15 19.49
N GLY A 303 10.87 -0.36 18.55
CA GLY A 303 9.53 0.23 18.59
C GLY A 303 8.56 -0.52 19.49
N ASP A 304 7.35 -0.01 19.62
CA ASP A 304 6.25 -0.68 20.33
C ASP A 304 5.57 -1.69 19.41
N ALA A 305 6.06 -2.95 19.44
CA ALA A 305 5.55 -4.01 18.58
C ALA A 305 4.09 -4.42 18.91
N PRO A 306 3.65 -4.53 20.18
CA PRO A 306 2.25 -4.74 20.49
C PRO A 306 1.31 -3.66 19.93
N LEU A 307 1.68 -2.39 20.06
CA LEU A 307 0.96 -1.29 19.45
C LEU A 307 0.92 -1.42 17.91
N MET A 308 2.06 -1.78 17.29
CA MET A 308 2.14 -1.96 15.84
C MET A 308 1.20 -3.07 15.35
N ALA A 309 1.08 -4.19 16.07
CA ALA A 309 0.12 -5.25 15.77
C ALA A 309 -1.33 -4.72 15.80
N GLY A 310 -1.67 -3.93 16.81
CA GLY A 310 -2.97 -3.28 16.92
C GLY A 310 -3.24 -2.29 15.77
N ILE A 311 -2.24 -1.52 15.36
CA ILE A 311 -2.33 -0.60 14.20
C ILE A 311 -2.59 -1.39 12.91
N ILE A 312 -1.84 -2.46 12.65
CA ILE A 312 -2.00 -3.30 11.46
C ILE A 312 -3.42 -3.86 11.40
N ALA A 313 -3.90 -4.49 12.48
CA ALA A 313 -5.22 -5.10 12.54
C ALA A 313 -6.33 -4.06 12.33
N SER A 314 -6.27 -2.94 13.04
CA SER A 314 -7.27 -1.88 12.95
C SER A 314 -7.29 -1.21 11.58
N GLN A 315 -6.12 -0.89 11.02
CA GLN A 315 -6.04 -0.27 9.69
C GLN A 315 -6.50 -1.23 8.59
N THR A 316 -6.23 -2.53 8.71
CA THR A 316 -6.71 -3.52 7.72
C THR A 316 -8.23 -3.59 7.71
N LEU A 317 -8.90 -3.52 8.88
CA LEU A 317 -10.37 -3.45 8.95
C LEU A 317 -10.90 -2.12 8.43
N LEU A 318 -10.31 -1.00 8.88
CA LEU A 318 -10.73 0.34 8.47
C LEU A 318 -10.55 0.57 6.97
N ALA A 319 -9.57 -0.07 6.36
CA ALA A 319 -9.31 0.03 4.92
C ALA A 319 -10.51 -0.43 4.08
N GLY A 320 -11.30 -1.40 4.55
CA GLY A 320 -12.52 -1.84 3.87
C GLY A 320 -13.51 -0.71 3.63
N PHE A 321 -13.51 0.33 4.47
CA PHE A 321 -14.37 1.52 4.35
C PHE A 321 -13.58 2.75 3.90
N ALA A 322 -12.44 3.01 4.53
CA ALA A 322 -11.68 4.24 4.31
C ALA A 322 -11.04 4.30 2.91
N PHE A 323 -10.63 3.15 2.38
CA PHE A 323 -10.03 3.07 1.05
C PHE A 323 -11.02 3.41 -0.08
N PRO A 324 -12.21 2.79 -0.17
CA PRO A 324 -13.22 3.20 -1.16
C PRO A 324 -13.58 4.68 -1.02
N VAL A 325 -13.80 5.16 0.20
CA VAL A 325 -14.13 6.58 0.44
C VAL A 325 -13.01 7.50 -0.06
N ALA A 326 -11.75 7.22 0.28
CA ALA A 326 -10.63 8.05 -0.17
C ALA A 326 -10.50 8.09 -1.69
N VAL A 327 -10.59 6.93 -2.35
CA VAL A 327 -10.50 6.85 -3.82
C VAL A 327 -11.66 7.57 -4.48
N LEU A 328 -12.90 7.32 -4.04
CA LEU A 328 -14.11 7.91 -4.64
C LEU A 328 -14.21 9.41 -4.41
N CYS A 329 -13.92 9.89 -3.19
CA CYS A 329 -13.99 11.32 -2.89
C CYS A 329 -12.90 12.12 -3.60
N LEU A 330 -11.73 11.53 -3.83
CA LEU A 330 -10.57 12.25 -4.35
C LEU A 330 -10.33 12.01 -5.85
N ALA A 331 -10.81 10.89 -6.42
CA ALA A 331 -10.63 10.58 -7.84
C ALA A 331 -11.32 11.61 -8.77
N GLY A 332 -12.42 12.20 -8.34
CA GLY A 332 -13.10 13.27 -9.10
C GLY A 332 -12.32 14.60 -9.16
N TRP A 333 -11.20 14.71 -8.43
CA TRP A 333 -10.37 15.90 -8.34
C TRP A 333 -9.03 15.76 -9.08
N VAL A 334 -8.73 14.61 -9.62
CA VAL A 334 -7.54 14.24 -10.40
C VAL A 334 -7.96 13.60 -11.72
#